data_8d3f8f7ed12acb9dad09fbe25d3b76ef
#
_entry.id   8d3f8f7ed12acb9dad09fbe25d3b76ef
#
_cell.length_a   1.000
_cell.length_b   1.000
_cell.length_c   1.000
_cell.angle_alpha   90.00
_cell.angle_beta   90.00
_cell.angle_gamma   90.00
#
_symmetry.space_group_name_H-M   'P 1'
#
loop_
_entity.id
_entity.type
_entity.pdbx_description
1 polymer ?
#
loop_
_entity_poly.entity_id
_entity_poly.type
_entity_poly.pdbx_seq_one_letter_code
_entity_poly.pdbx_strand_id
1 'polypeptide(L)'
;MNQYGPHGFDLEESERYKKYQKKYWAMENDLHSDQWRVIDFMRSGFDENISRSSYLYNNGLAYSRNAYTKPAMMLTELKYILGDSLYYAAMQHYYNKWKLKHVNEQCFIDAIEEFAGEELDWFFDAWLHTTRHMDYGISSFKKFQTENGKWQVNIDIE
;
A
#
# COMPACT_ATOMS: atom_id res chain seq x y z
N MET A 1 -13.20 2.36 -13.50
CA MET A 1 -12.94 3.42 -12.50
C MET A 1 -14.19 3.58 -11.67
N ASN A 2 -14.08 3.54 -10.36
CA ASN A 2 -15.24 3.66 -9.50
C ASN A 2 -15.66 5.14 -9.45
N GLN A 3 -16.91 5.45 -9.78
CA GLN A 3 -17.46 6.80 -9.83
C GLN A 3 -17.31 7.58 -8.51
N TYR A 4 -17.06 6.87 -7.40
CA TYR A 4 -17.06 7.41 -6.05
C TYR A 4 -15.67 7.49 -5.39
N GLY A 5 -14.58 7.35 -6.09
CA GLY A 5 -13.24 7.37 -5.49
C GLY A 5 -13.04 6.33 -4.37
N PRO A 6 -11.87 6.31 -3.70
CA PRO A 6 -11.54 5.28 -2.71
C PRO A 6 -12.41 5.32 -1.44
N HIS A 7 -13.11 6.39 -1.16
CA HIS A 7 -13.96 6.55 0.04
C HIS A 7 -15.46 6.56 -0.26
N GLY A 8 -15.90 6.21 -1.47
CA GLY A 8 -17.31 6.16 -1.82
C GLY A 8 -18.01 7.51 -1.95
N PHE A 9 -17.28 8.62 -2.02
CA PHE A 9 -17.82 9.97 -2.23
C PHE A 9 -17.68 10.36 -3.70
N ASP A 10 -18.69 11.07 -4.23
CA ASP A 10 -18.54 11.77 -5.50
C ASP A 10 -17.62 12.99 -5.30
N LEU A 11 -16.35 12.78 -5.61
CA LEU A 11 -15.31 13.78 -5.41
C LEU A 11 -15.45 14.97 -6.35
N GLU A 12 -16.09 14.78 -7.51
CA GLU A 12 -16.25 15.86 -8.50
C GLU A 12 -17.29 16.90 -8.07
N GLU A 13 -18.30 16.50 -7.31
CA GLU A 13 -19.35 17.40 -6.81
C GLU A 13 -19.04 18.03 -5.45
N SER A 14 -18.06 17.52 -4.74
CA SER A 14 -17.75 18.03 -3.40
C SER A 14 -17.06 19.41 -3.47
N GLU A 15 -17.77 20.46 -3.01
CA GLU A 15 -17.20 21.81 -2.84
C GLU A 15 -15.96 21.80 -1.92
N ARG A 16 -15.94 20.92 -0.96
CA ARG A 16 -14.80 20.71 -0.06
C ARG A 16 -13.60 20.15 -0.81
N TYR A 17 -13.79 19.18 -1.69
CA TYR A 17 -12.74 18.60 -2.53
C TYR A 17 -12.16 19.64 -3.51
N LYS A 18 -13.02 20.40 -4.19
CA LYS A 18 -12.61 21.49 -5.09
C LYS A 18 -11.78 22.54 -4.36
N LYS A 19 -12.17 22.87 -3.12
CA LYS A 19 -11.43 23.81 -2.26
C LYS A 19 -10.07 23.27 -1.85
N TYR A 20 -9.98 21.97 -1.54
CA TYR A 20 -8.72 21.30 -1.20
C TYR A 20 -7.81 21.14 -2.42
N GLN A 21 -8.31 20.72 -3.58
CA GLN A 21 -7.55 20.69 -4.83
C GLN A 21 -6.95 22.06 -5.16
N LYS A 22 -7.73 23.12 -5.03
CA LYS A 22 -7.28 24.49 -5.31
C LYS A 22 -6.20 24.98 -4.35
N LYS A 23 -6.22 24.50 -3.10
CA LYS A 23 -5.29 24.92 -2.04
C LYS A 23 -4.05 24.05 -1.94
N TYR A 24 -4.18 22.77 -2.24
CA TYR A 24 -3.13 21.76 -2.07
C TYR A 24 -2.91 20.99 -3.37
N TRP A 25 -2.66 21.68 -4.38
CA TRP A 25 -2.44 21.36 -5.78
C TRP A 25 -1.89 19.96 -6.12
N ALA A 26 -1.30 19.24 -5.20
CA ALA A 26 -0.69 17.93 -5.41
C ALA A 26 -1.52 16.74 -4.88
N MET A 27 -2.66 16.98 -4.25
CA MET A 27 -3.45 15.89 -3.67
C MET A 27 -4.56 15.47 -4.63
N GLU A 28 -4.23 14.60 -5.57
CA GLU A 28 -5.22 14.03 -6.49
C GLU A 28 -6.15 13.02 -5.79
N ASN A 29 -5.74 12.46 -4.64
CA ASN A 29 -6.58 11.56 -3.82
C ASN A 29 -6.03 11.41 -2.39
N ASP A 30 -6.85 10.87 -1.50
CA ASP A 30 -6.49 10.65 -0.09
C ASP A 30 -5.38 9.59 0.08
N LEU A 31 -5.30 8.62 -0.84
CA LEU A 31 -4.27 7.60 -0.83
C LEU A 31 -2.87 8.23 -0.94
N HIS A 32 -2.69 9.22 -1.80
CA HIS A 32 -1.42 9.93 -1.92
C HIS A 32 -1.02 10.64 -0.62
N SER A 33 -1.99 11.24 0.07
CA SER A 33 -1.78 11.84 1.39
C SER A 33 -1.33 10.83 2.44
N ASP A 34 -1.94 9.65 2.46
CA ASP A 34 -1.60 8.59 3.40
C ASP A 34 -0.25 7.95 3.10
N GLN A 35 0.11 7.80 1.83
CA GLN A 35 1.45 7.35 1.42
C GLN A 35 2.54 8.27 1.99
N TRP A 36 2.41 9.58 1.80
CA TRP A 36 3.38 10.54 2.36
C TRP A 36 3.46 10.49 3.88
N ARG A 37 2.33 10.36 4.57
CA ARG A 37 2.31 10.24 6.03
C ARG A 37 3.01 8.98 6.52
N VAL A 38 2.90 7.87 5.79
CA VAL A 38 3.60 6.62 6.14
C VAL A 38 5.09 6.77 5.88
N ILE A 39 5.49 7.30 4.73
CA ILE A 39 6.90 7.51 4.38
C ILE A 39 7.58 8.41 5.40
N ASP A 40 6.97 9.55 5.74
CA ASP A 40 7.51 10.46 6.75
C ASP A 40 7.61 9.79 8.13
N PHE A 41 6.62 8.98 8.48
CA PHE A 41 6.64 8.25 9.75
C PHE A 41 7.73 7.18 9.76
N MET A 42 7.90 6.40 8.71
CA MET A 42 8.96 5.39 8.59
C MET A 42 10.36 6.02 8.70
N ARG A 43 10.55 7.20 8.11
CA ARG A 43 11.82 7.96 8.18
C ARG A 43 12.08 8.61 9.53
N SER A 44 11.06 8.76 10.37
CA SER A 44 11.19 9.43 11.68
C SER A 44 11.95 8.61 12.72
N GLY A 45 12.18 7.32 12.49
CA GLY A 45 12.76 6.39 13.46
C GLY A 45 11.80 5.93 14.56
N PHE A 46 10.51 6.31 14.49
CA PHE A 46 9.47 5.87 15.41
C PHE A 46 8.61 4.75 14.84
N ASP A 47 8.98 4.21 13.67
CA ASP A 47 8.28 3.11 13.03
C ASP A 47 8.42 1.83 13.86
N GLU A 48 7.35 1.05 13.87
CA GLU A 48 7.27 -0.23 14.59
C GLU A 48 6.59 -1.28 13.70
N ASN A 49 6.70 -2.55 14.07
CA ASN A 49 6.08 -3.64 13.32
C ASN A 49 4.55 -3.50 13.32
N ILE A 50 3.92 -3.85 12.22
CA ILE A 50 2.46 -3.92 12.10
C ILE A 50 1.92 -5.02 13.01
N SER A 51 2.53 -6.23 12.94
CA SER A 51 2.15 -7.39 13.75
C SER A 51 2.61 -7.24 15.19
N ARG A 52 1.85 -6.42 15.93
CA ARG A 52 2.14 -6.10 17.34
C ARG A 52 0.86 -5.88 18.12
N SER A 53 0.82 -6.34 19.35
CA SER A 53 -0.31 -6.06 20.24
C SER A 53 -0.45 -4.56 20.49
N SER A 54 -1.67 -4.03 20.41
CA SER A 54 -1.96 -2.61 20.45
C SER A 54 -1.41 -1.87 21.67
N TYR A 55 -1.34 -2.55 22.82
CA TYR A 55 -0.81 -1.98 24.06
C TYR A 55 0.72 -1.95 24.15
N LEU A 56 1.41 -2.54 23.19
CA LEU A 56 2.88 -2.54 23.13
C LEU A 56 3.47 -1.40 22.27
N TYR A 57 2.65 -0.66 21.54
CA TYR A 57 3.14 0.48 20.80
C TYR A 57 3.64 1.59 21.73
N ASN A 58 4.76 2.20 21.40
CA ASN A 58 5.42 3.19 22.24
C ASN A 58 4.59 4.45 22.48
N ASN A 59 3.71 4.81 21.56
CA ASN A 59 2.84 5.97 21.67
C ASN A 59 1.63 5.89 20.74
N GLY A 60 0.66 6.80 20.92
CA GLY A 60 -0.57 6.84 20.13
C GLY A 60 -0.36 7.12 18.64
N LEU A 61 0.70 7.82 18.26
CA LEU A 61 1.03 8.07 16.85
C LEU A 61 1.54 6.79 16.20
N ALA A 62 2.46 6.08 16.85
CA ALA A 62 2.95 4.78 16.39
C ALA A 62 1.81 3.77 16.24
N TYR A 63 0.92 3.71 17.24
CA TYR A 63 -0.29 2.89 17.14
C TYR A 63 -1.13 3.26 15.91
N SER A 64 -1.47 4.54 15.76
CA SER A 64 -2.31 5.00 14.65
C SER A 64 -1.69 4.70 13.27
N ARG A 65 -0.38 4.88 13.13
CA ARG A 65 0.29 4.64 11.85
C ARG A 65 0.44 3.16 11.55
N ASN A 66 0.90 2.38 12.50
CA ASN A 66 1.17 0.94 12.30
C ASN A 66 -0.10 0.08 12.32
N ALA A 67 -1.16 0.48 13.03
CA ALA A 67 -2.40 -0.30 13.06
C ALA A 67 -3.40 0.07 11.94
N TYR A 68 -3.26 1.22 11.29
CA TYR A 68 -4.22 1.69 10.28
C TYR A 68 -3.57 2.11 8.97
N THR A 69 -2.70 3.11 8.99
CA THR A 69 -2.22 3.72 7.74
C THR A 69 -1.24 2.81 6.99
N LYS A 70 -0.29 2.21 7.69
CA LYS A 70 0.70 1.29 7.10
C LYS A 70 0.06 0.01 6.58
N PRO A 71 -0.90 -0.65 7.30
CA PRO A 71 -1.65 -1.77 6.74
C PRO A 71 -2.50 -1.42 5.52
N ALA A 72 -3.07 -0.23 5.47
CA ALA A 72 -3.80 0.22 4.28
C ALA A 72 -2.88 0.34 3.05
N MET A 73 -1.64 0.80 3.25
CA MET A 73 -0.64 0.78 2.18
C MET A 73 -0.23 -0.63 1.79
N MET A 74 0.04 -1.49 2.76
CA MET A 74 0.34 -2.91 2.51
C MET A 74 -0.74 -3.55 1.62
N LEU A 75 -2.01 -3.33 1.94
CA LEU A 75 -3.12 -3.86 1.12
C LEU A 75 -3.18 -3.23 -0.28
N THR A 76 -2.77 -1.98 -0.42
CA THR A 76 -2.67 -1.32 -1.72
C THR A 76 -1.55 -1.93 -2.58
N GLU A 77 -0.39 -2.19 -1.98
CA GLU A 77 0.73 -2.87 -2.64
C GLU A 77 0.38 -4.33 -2.98
N LEU A 78 -0.27 -5.04 -2.08
CA LEU A 78 -0.78 -6.39 -2.34
C LEU A 78 -1.73 -6.40 -3.56
N LYS A 79 -2.62 -5.42 -3.63
CA LYS A 79 -3.50 -5.24 -4.78
C LYS A 79 -2.73 -4.98 -6.07
N TYR A 80 -1.63 -4.20 -6.00
CA TYR A 80 -0.77 -3.96 -7.15
C TYR A 80 -0.07 -5.24 -7.63
N ILE A 81 0.44 -6.05 -6.70
CA ILE A 81 1.10 -7.33 -6.98
C ILE A 81 0.13 -8.33 -7.62
N LEU A 82 -1.04 -8.53 -7.03
CA LEU A 82 -2.03 -9.50 -7.48
C LEU A 82 -2.85 -9.02 -8.69
N GLY A 83 -2.92 -7.72 -8.91
CA GLY A 83 -3.86 -7.09 -9.83
C GLY A 83 -5.30 -7.06 -9.30
N ASP A 84 -6.11 -6.17 -9.85
CA ASP A 84 -7.46 -5.86 -9.35
C ASP A 84 -8.35 -7.10 -9.23
N SER A 85 -8.39 -7.93 -10.26
CA SER A 85 -9.32 -9.07 -10.32
C SER A 85 -9.01 -10.10 -9.25
N LEU A 86 -7.74 -10.52 -9.15
CA LEU A 86 -7.31 -11.55 -8.20
C LEU A 86 -7.39 -11.03 -6.77
N TYR A 87 -6.96 -9.80 -6.52
CA TYR A 87 -7.03 -9.17 -5.21
C TYR A 87 -8.46 -9.16 -4.63
N TYR A 88 -9.43 -8.65 -5.38
CA TYR A 88 -10.81 -8.59 -4.89
C TYR A 88 -11.42 -9.98 -4.69
N ALA A 89 -11.09 -10.93 -5.54
CA ALA A 89 -11.55 -12.30 -5.39
C ALA A 89 -10.90 -12.99 -4.16
N ALA A 90 -9.61 -12.78 -3.92
CA ALA A 90 -8.92 -13.27 -2.73
C ALA A 90 -9.48 -12.67 -1.43
N MET A 91 -9.74 -11.36 -1.41
CA MET A 91 -10.38 -10.69 -0.27
C MET A 91 -11.78 -11.22 0.00
N GLN A 92 -12.55 -11.50 -1.06
CA GLN A 92 -13.87 -12.11 -0.92
C GLN A 92 -13.79 -13.55 -0.42
N HIS A 93 -12.79 -14.32 -0.88
CA HIS A 93 -12.50 -15.66 -0.38
C HIS A 93 -12.18 -15.64 1.11
N TYR A 94 -11.25 -14.78 1.55
CA TYR A 94 -10.92 -14.57 2.96
C TYR A 94 -12.17 -14.26 3.79
N TYR A 95 -12.98 -13.28 3.36
CA TYR A 95 -14.20 -12.90 4.05
C TYR A 95 -15.17 -14.08 4.19
N ASN A 96 -15.41 -14.84 3.12
CA ASN A 96 -16.35 -15.98 3.14
C ASN A 96 -15.86 -17.13 4.02
N LYS A 97 -14.55 -17.39 4.04
CA LYS A 97 -13.92 -18.43 4.84
C LYS A 97 -13.96 -18.12 6.34
N TRP A 98 -13.80 -16.85 6.69
CA TRP A 98 -13.53 -16.42 8.05
C TRP A 98 -14.61 -15.54 8.69
N LYS A 99 -15.63 -15.09 7.96
CA LYS A 99 -16.71 -14.27 8.52
C LYS A 99 -17.32 -14.91 9.78
N LEU A 100 -17.53 -14.09 10.81
CA LEU A 100 -18.09 -14.49 12.12
C LEU A 100 -17.21 -15.49 12.89
N LYS A 101 -15.93 -15.59 12.57
CA LYS A 101 -14.97 -16.42 13.31
C LYS A 101 -13.87 -15.54 13.88
N HIS A 102 -13.17 -16.03 14.91
CA HIS A 102 -11.95 -15.42 15.39
C HIS A 102 -10.81 -15.73 14.41
N VAL A 103 -10.07 -14.70 14.06
CA VAL A 103 -8.95 -14.78 13.12
C VAL A 103 -7.68 -14.24 13.74
N ASN A 104 -6.57 -14.72 13.25
CA ASN A 104 -5.24 -14.16 13.47
C ASN A 104 -4.61 -13.79 12.14
N GLU A 105 -3.42 -13.27 12.16
CA GLU A 105 -2.64 -12.88 10.99
C GLU A 105 -2.48 -14.03 10.00
N GLN A 106 -2.09 -15.20 10.47
CA GLN A 106 -1.88 -16.38 9.63
C GLN A 106 -3.12 -16.79 8.86
N CYS A 107 -4.32 -16.64 9.46
CA CYS A 107 -5.58 -16.91 8.77
C CYS A 107 -5.79 -16.01 7.54
N PHE A 108 -5.27 -14.79 7.58
CA PHE A 108 -5.33 -13.88 6.45
C PHE A 108 -4.31 -14.27 5.38
N ILE A 109 -3.06 -14.49 5.76
CA ILE A 109 -1.97 -14.88 4.86
C ILE A 109 -2.36 -16.16 4.11
N ASP A 110 -2.67 -17.23 4.84
CA ASP A 110 -3.05 -18.52 4.26
C ASP A 110 -4.21 -18.42 3.26
N ALA A 111 -5.22 -17.59 3.56
CA ALA A 111 -6.36 -17.44 2.67
C ALA A 111 -6.04 -16.67 1.39
N ILE A 112 -5.11 -15.71 1.46
CA ILE A 112 -4.65 -14.97 0.28
C ILE A 112 -3.77 -15.88 -0.58
N GLU A 113 -2.81 -16.57 0.00
CA GLU A 113 -1.89 -17.47 -0.71
C GLU A 113 -2.61 -18.67 -1.33
N GLU A 114 -3.54 -19.29 -0.59
CA GLU A 114 -4.39 -20.37 -1.10
C GLU A 114 -5.11 -19.95 -2.38
N PHE A 115 -5.63 -18.73 -2.39
CA PHE A 115 -6.39 -18.22 -3.52
C PHE A 115 -5.49 -17.70 -4.65
N ALA A 116 -4.36 -17.07 -4.32
CA ALA A 116 -3.38 -16.59 -5.28
C ALA A 116 -2.62 -17.73 -5.97
N GLY A 117 -2.47 -18.86 -5.28
CA GLY A 117 -1.72 -20.02 -5.78
C GLY A 117 -0.21 -19.84 -5.73
N GLU A 118 0.28 -18.90 -4.92
CA GLU A 118 1.70 -18.61 -4.73
C GLU A 118 2.00 -18.20 -3.30
N GLU A 119 3.24 -18.42 -2.87
CA GLU A 119 3.75 -18.00 -1.55
C GLU A 119 4.09 -16.50 -1.58
N LEU A 120 3.57 -15.76 -0.60
CA LEU A 120 3.78 -14.32 -0.42
C LEU A 120 4.47 -13.98 0.90
N ASP A 121 5.11 -14.96 1.54
CA ASP A 121 5.86 -14.78 2.78
C ASP A 121 6.85 -13.61 2.70
N TRP A 122 7.58 -13.50 1.58
CA TRP A 122 8.53 -12.42 1.33
C TRP A 122 7.89 -11.03 1.43
N PHE A 123 6.62 -10.91 1.04
CA PHE A 123 5.85 -9.68 1.10
C PHE A 123 5.32 -9.44 2.51
N PHE A 124 4.63 -10.43 3.08
CA PHE A 124 4.01 -10.30 4.39
C PHE A 124 5.03 -10.13 5.51
N ASP A 125 6.13 -10.87 5.50
CA ASP A 125 7.20 -10.73 6.49
C ASP A 125 7.81 -9.33 6.47
N ALA A 126 8.07 -8.80 5.29
CA ALA A 126 8.63 -7.46 5.14
C ALA A 126 7.71 -6.39 5.75
N TRP A 127 6.40 -6.47 5.49
CA TRP A 127 5.42 -5.48 5.96
C TRP A 127 5.02 -5.66 7.41
N LEU A 128 4.78 -6.89 7.85
CA LEU A 128 4.17 -7.20 9.16
C LEU A 128 5.19 -7.26 10.28
N HIS A 129 6.37 -7.84 10.02
CA HIS A 129 7.33 -8.20 11.05
C HIS A 129 8.59 -7.34 11.08
N THR A 130 8.78 -6.44 10.09
CA THR A 130 9.96 -5.60 10.05
C THR A 130 9.62 -4.12 9.98
N THR A 131 10.61 -3.28 10.31
CA THR A 131 10.60 -1.84 10.05
C THR A 131 11.50 -1.50 8.86
N ARG A 132 11.89 -2.49 8.07
CA ARG A 132 12.69 -2.29 6.87
C ARG A 132 11.82 -1.64 5.80
N HIS A 133 12.40 -0.73 5.07
CA HIS A 133 11.80 -0.09 3.91
C HIS A 133 12.75 -0.18 2.73
N MET A 134 12.17 -0.24 1.56
CA MET A 134 12.94 -0.22 0.32
C MET A 134 13.39 1.21 0.06
N ASP A 135 14.66 1.37 -0.23
CA ASP A 135 15.27 2.65 -0.59
C ASP A 135 15.96 2.48 -1.94
N TYR A 136 15.15 2.46 -3.00
CA TYR A 136 15.67 2.36 -4.34
C TYR A 136 16.02 3.73 -4.90
N GLY A 137 17.26 3.87 -5.37
CA GLY A 137 17.72 5.02 -6.12
C GLY A 137 17.91 4.70 -7.59
N ILE A 138 17.81 5.71 -8.45
CA ILE A 138 18.25 5.58 -9.84
C ILE A 138 19.74 5.94 -9.88
N SER A 139 20.59 4.93 -10.09
CA SER A 139 22.04 5.13 -10.15
C SER A 139 22.51 5.59 -11.52
N SER A 140 21.83 5.23 -12.57
CA SER A 140 22.12 5.74 -13.90
C SER A 140 20.90 5.83 -14.80
N PHE A 141 20.96 6.78 -15.72
CA PHE A 141 19.95 6.99 -16.77
C PHE A 141 20.65 7.23 -18.11
N LYS A 142 20.37 6.36 -19.08
CA LYS A 142 20.93 6.48 -20.44
C LYS A 142 19.82 6.44 -21.45
N LYS A 143 19.77 7.45 -22.32
CA LYS A 143 18.83 7.52 -23.44
C LYS A 143 19.60 7.47 -24.75
N PHE A 144 19.21 6.56 -25.64
CA PHE A 144 19.82 6.44 -26.97
C PHE A 144 18.76 6.10 -28.01
N GLN A 145 19.09 6.40 -29.26
CA GLN A 145 18.22 6.07 -30.39
C GLN A 145 18.69 4.76 -31.00
N THR A 146 17.78 3.82 -31.21
CA THR A 146 18.04 2.57 -31.90
C THR A 146 18.17 2.77 -33.39
N GLU A 147 18.78 1.82 -34.10
CA GLU A 147 18.93 1.83 -35.57
C GLU A 147 17.58 2.01 -36.30
N ASN A 148 16.49 1.59 -35.69
CA ASN A 148 15.13 1.73 -36.24
C ASN A 148 14.48 3.09 -35.92
N GLY A 149 15.24 4.05 -35.41
CA GLY A 149 14.76 5.39 -35.07
C GLY A 149 13.92 5.49 -33.80
N LYS A 150 13.73 4.39 -33.05
CA LYS A 150 13.01 4.37 -31.76
C LYS A 150 13.95 4.83 -30.64
N TRP A 151 13.37 5.49 -29.63
CA TRP A 151 14.10 5.82 -28.41
C TRP A 151 14.06 4.63 -27.44
N GLN A 152 15.21 4.32 -26.87
CA GLN A 152 15.36 3.38 -25.77
C GLN A 152 15.95 4.09 -24.56
N VAL A 153 15.48 3.70 -23.38
CA VAL A 153 15.96 4.22 -22.10
C VAL A 153 16.41 3.03 -21.25
N ASN A 154 17.65 3.07 -20.79
CA ASN A 154 18.16 2.14 -19.78
C ASN A 154 18.20 2.89 -18.45
N ILE A 155 17.66 2.28 -17.42
CA ILE A 155 17.63 2.79 -16.07
C ILE A 155 18.27 1.73 -15.18
N ASP A 156 19.32 2.07 -14.47
CA ASP A 156 19.93 1.23 -13.46
C ASP A 156 19.39 1.67 -12.09
N ILE A 157 18.90 0.71 -11.33
CA ILE A 157 18.31 0.90 -10.00
C ILE A 157 19.26 0.25 -8.99
N GLU A 158 19.55 0.95 -7.90
CA GLU A 158 20.32 0.44 -6.75
C GLU A 158 19.55 0.58 -5.45
#